data_aee21dd5b00ffb1d3a56b54b432c725f
#
_entry.id   aee21dd5b00ffb1d3a56b54b432c725f
#
_cell.length_a   1.000
_cell.length_b   1.000
_cell.length_c   1.000
_cell.angle_alpha   90.00
_cell.angle_beta   90.00
_cell.angle_gamma   90.00
#
_symmetry.space_group_name_H-M   'P 1'
#
loop_
_entity.id
_entity.type
_entity.pdbx_description
1 polymer ?
#
loop_
_entity_poly.entity_id
_entity_poly.type
_entity_poly.pdbx_seq_one_letter_code
_entity_poly.pdbx_strand_id
1 'polypeptide(L)'
;MYKFLSIEDDAPEERSLANCVRRYMQENRLQAKLDWHSRISQDELAQISGRYDLIFMDIDLPNQNGLDAAAALRAFDKVTPLVFVTNLARFAVRGYEVDALDFIVKPLAYENFSFRMDRIIRRIERKPARKVAIRTPEGCFLVPSSDIEHVVVSGHRLSYRVIGYDNRLVSRGSIRELEHELADERFTRISNEALINPARVSQLRADSVRMESGEVLYFSRSRKKAALEAMARFLGASQ
;
A
#
# COMPACT_ATOMS: atom_id res chain seq x y z
N MET A 1 -9.01 -6.29 -9.12
CA MET A 1 -9.96 -5.24 -9.57
C MET A 1 -10.19 -4.30 -8.40
N TYR A 2 -9.88 -3.03 -8.58
CA TYR A 2 -10.09 -1.98 -7.56
C TYR A 2 -11.58 -1.66 -7.43
N LYS A 3 -11.96 -1.19 -6.24
CA LYS A 3 -13.29 -0.63 -5.96
C LYS A 3 -13.14 0.81 -5.50
N PHE A 4 -13.60 1.74 -6.30
CA PHE A 4 -13.57 3.16 -5.99
C PHE A 4 -14.98 3.67 -5.72
N LEU A 5 -15.09 4.68 -4.87
CA LEU A 5 -16.32 5.42 -4.62
C LEU A 5 -16.09 6.89 -4.99
N SER A 6 -17.05 7.49 -5.68
CA SER A 6 -17.15 8.93 -5.88
C SER A 6 -18.35 9.46 -5.10
N ILE A 7 -18.15 10.54 -4.34
CA ILE A 7 -19.20 11.29 -3.64
C ILE A 7 -19.19 12.69 -4.25
N GLU A 8 -20.16 12.94 -5.13
CA GLU A 8 -20.24 14.10 -6.01
C GLU A 8 -21.70 14.35 -6.39
N ASP A 9 -22.23 15.53 -6.15
CA ASP A 9 -23.63 15.83 -6.46
C ASP A 9 -23.86 16.31 -7.89
N ASP A 10 -22.84 16.91 -8.52
CA ASP A 10 -22.91 17.37 -9.89
C ASP A 10 -22.61 16.23 -10.88
N ALA A 11 -23.62 15.78 -11.61
CA ALA A 11 -23.50 14.68 -12.55
C ALA A 11 -22.56 14.97 -13.75
N PRO A 12 -22.41 16.18 -14.29
CA PRO A 12 -21.35 16.56 -15.22
C PRO A 12 -19.93 16.37 -14.65
N GLU A 13 -19.70 16.80 -13.42
CA GLU A 13 -18.37 16.69 -12.76
C GLU A 13 -18.04 15.23 -12.45
N GLU A 14 -19.02 14.45 -11.96
CA GLU A 14 -18.87 13.00 -11.80
C GLU A 14 -18.50 12.32 -13.13
N ARG A 15 -19.17 12.63 -14.24
CA ARG A 15 -18.80 12.08 -15.55
C ARG A 15 -17.39 12.43 -15.98
N SER A 16 -16.93 13.64 -15.64
CA SER A 16 -15.53 14.06 -15.88
C SER A 16 -14.55 13.20 -15.12
N LEU A 17 -14.79 12.99 -13.82
CA LEU A 17 -13.98 12.12 -12.96
C LEU A 17 -14.00 10.66 -13.47
N ALA A 18 -15.20 10.13 -13.76
CA ALA A 18 -15.36 8.76 -14.26
C ALA A 18 -14.61 8.53 -15.58
N ASN A 19 -14.59 9.54 -16.47
CA ASN A 19 -13.83 9.47 -17.72
C ASN A 19 -12.32 9.46 -17.46
N CYS A 20 -11.82 10.31 -16.57
CA CYS A 20 -10.41 10.33 -16.17
C CYS A 20 -9.99 8.99 -15.55
N VAL A 21 -10.78 8.45 -14.62
CA VAL A 21 -10.55 7.14 -13.99
C VAL A 21 -10.50 6.03 -15.04
N ARG A 22 -11.52 5.97 -15.92
CA ARG A 22 -11.59 4.93 -16.96
C ARG A 22 -10.39 4.98 -17.89
N ARG A 23 -10.03 6.18 -18.38
CA ARG A 23 -8.88 6.37 -19.26
C ARG A 23 -7.58 5.93 -18.57
N TYR A 24 -7.36 6.35 -17.33
CA TYR A 24 -6.18 5.97 -16.53
C TYR A 24 -6.08 4.44 -16.37
N MET A 25 -7.19 3.78 -16.02
CA MET A 25 -7.21 2.33 -15.86
C MET A 25 -6.91 1.58 -17.16
N GLN A 26 -7.42 2.07 -18.30
CA GLN A 26 -7.14 1.49 -19.62
C GLN A 26 -5.66 1.64 -20.01
N GLU A 27 -5.10 2.84 -19.86
CA GLU A 27 -3.71 3.12 -20.21
C GLU A 27 -2.73 2.29 -19.36
N ASN A 28 -3.05 2.05 -18.09
CA ASN A 28 -2.22 1.28 -17.17
C ASN A 28 -2.58 -0.22 -17.09
N ARG A 29 -3.50 -0.72 -17.93
CA ARG A 29 -3.98 -2.12 -17.93
C ARG A 29 -4.51 -2.58 -16.57
N LEU A 30 -5.09 -1.68 -15.82
CA LEU A 30 -5.71 -1.93 -14.52
C LEU A 30 -7.22 -2.08 -14.68
N GLN A 31 -7.88 -2.65 -13.66
CA GLN A 31 -9.34 -2.77 -13.61
C GLN A 31 -9.87 -2.13 -12.35
N ALA A 32 -10.85 -1.26 -12.49
CA ALA A 32 -11.58 -0.66 -11.37
C ALA A 32 -13.08 -0.62 -11.65
N LYS A 33 -13.85 -0.72 -10.57
CA LYS A 33 -15.27 -0.34 -10.54
C LYS A 33 -15.35 0.98 -9.79
N LEU A 34 -16.02 1.96 -10.36
CA LEU A 34 -16.33 3.24 -9.72
C LEU A 34 -17.83 3.26 -9.39
N ASP A 35 -18.16 3.29 -8.10
CA ASP A 35 -19.51 3.52 -7.62
C ASP A 35 -19.68 5.03 -7.38
N TRP A 36 -20.88 5.55 -7.58
CA TRP A 36 -21.21 6.97 -7.43
C TRP A 36 -22.35 7.19 -6.46
N HIS A 37 -22.15 8.11 -5.53
CA HIS A 37 -23.17 8.62 -4.63
C HIS A 37 -23.28 10.14 -4.76
N SER A 38 -24.47 10.66 -5.06
CA SER A 38 -24.69 12.11 -5.14
C SER A 38 -24.76 12.78 -3.77
N ARG A 39 -24.84 12.03 -2.71
CA ARG A 39 -24.84 12.43 -1.30
C ARG A 39 -24.48 11.24 -0.44
N ILE A 40 -24.13 11.48 0.82
CA ILE A 40 -23.85 10.42 1.78
C ILE A 40 -24.32 10.83 3.16
N SER A 41 -25.07 9.96 3.83
CA SER A 41 -25.49 10.14 5.21
C SER A 41 -24.45 9.56 6.19
N GLN A 42 -24.58 9.91 7.47
CA GLN A 42 -23.69 9.34 8.50
C GLN A 42 -23.82 7.81 8.61
N ASP A 43 -25.02 7.28 8.45
CA ASP A 43 -25.24 5.82 8.49
C ASP A 43 -24.57 5.12 7.30
N GLU A 44 -24.63 5.74 6.13
CA GLU A 44 -23.94 5.22 4.93
C GLU A 44 -22.43 5.30 5.06
N LEU A 45 -21.85 6.32 5.72
CA LEU A 45 -20.43 6.42 6.01
C LEU A 45 -19.92 5.20 6.81
N ALA A 46 -20.66 4.76 7.81
CA ALA A 46 -20.31 3.57 8.57
C ALA A 46 -20.38 2.30 7.70
N GLN A 47 -21.33 2.22 6.76
CA GLN A 47 -21.50 1.06 5.88
C GLN A 47 -20.44 0.94 4.79
N ILE A 48 -19.86 2.06 4.32
CA ILE A 48 -18.81 2.06 3.29
C ILE A 48 -17.42 1.78 3.85
N SER A 49 -17.24 1.84 5.18
CA SER A 49 -15.95 1.61 5.84
C SER A 49 -15.32 0.29 5.40
N GLY A 50 -14.07 0.34 4.91
CA GLY A 50 -13.30 -0.81 4.44
C GLY A 50 -13.84 -1.51 3.18
N ARG A 51 -14.85 -0.97 2.50
CA ARG A 51 -15.42 -1.57 1.28
C ARG A 51 -14.76 -1.11 -0.01
N TYR A 52 -14.06 0.03 0.04
CA TYR A 52 -13.45 0.68 -1.11
C TYR A 52 -11.94 0.79 -0.93
N ASP A 53 -11.23 0.70 -2.03
CA ASP A 53 -9.78 0.90 -2.07
C ASP A 53 -9.41 2.39 -2.18
N LEU A 54 -10.37 3.23 -2.61
CA LEU A 54 -10.21 4.68 -2.75
C LEU A 54 -11.59 5.36 -2.72
N ILE A 55 -11.65 6.51 -2.04
CA ILE A 55 -12.82 7.39 -2.03
C ILE A 55 -12.41 8.74 -2.63
N PHE A 56 -13.09 9.16 -3.69
CA PHE A 56 -13.10 10.54 -4.16
C PHE A 56 -14.27 11.26 -3.52
N MET A 57 -14.06 12.48 -3.05
CA MET A 57 -15.10 13.24 -2.35
C MET A 57 -15.03 14.71 -2.74
N ASP A 58 -16.16 15.28 -3.15
CA ASP A 58 -16.27 16.74 -3.22
C ASP A 58 -16.45 17.35 -1.83
N ILE A 59 -15.96 18.56 -1.65
CA ILE A 59 -16.17 19.36 -0.42
C ILE A 59 -17.50 20.09 -0.47
N ASP A 60 -17.93 20.56 -1.65
CA ASP A 60 -19.14 21.35 -1.84
C ASP A 60 -20.36 20.47 -2.11
N LEU A 61 -20.72 19.67 -1.13
CA LEU A 61 -21.90 18.78 -1.23
C LEU A 61 -23.17 19.48 -0.72
N PRO A 62 -24.35 19.21 -1.32
CA PRO A 62 -25.61 19.79 -0.85
C PRO A 62 -25.89 19.36 0.59
N ASN A 63 -26.19 20.33 1.44
CA ASN A 63 -26.54 20.16 2.85
C ASN A 63 -25.44 19.53 3.74
N GLN A 64 -24.22 19.30 3.23
CA GLN A 64 -23.13 18.74 4.00
C GLN A 64 -21.78 19.23 3.44
N ASN A 65 -20.87 19.62 4.33
CA ASN A 65 -19.50 19.88 3.92
C ASN A 65 -18.73 18.55 3.82
N GLY A 66 -18.08 18.29 2.67
CA GLY A 66 -17.31 17.07 2.45
C GLY A 66 -16.17 16.86 3.45
N LEU A 67 -15.61 17.94 4.03
CA LEU A 67 -14.62 17.80 5.12
C LEU A 67 -15.27 17.24 6.39
N ASP A 68 -16.49 17.65 6.72
CA ASP A 68 -17.20 17.14 7.88
C ASP A 68 -17.62 15.67 7.65
N ALA A 69 -18.02 15.34 6.41
CA ALA A 69 -18.28 13.95 6.02
C ALA A 69 -17.00 13.08 6.12
N ALA A 70 -15.87 13.60 5.67
CA ALA A 70 -14.58 12.91 5.78
C ALA A 70 -14.17 12.73 7.26
N ALA A 71 -14.36 13.74 8.10
CA ALA A 71 -14.09 13.65 9.53
C ALA A 71 -14.98 12.59 10.21
N ALA A 72 -16.26 12.55 9.85
CA ALA A 72 -17.19 11.50 10.32
C ALA A 72 -16.78 10.11 9.83
N LEU A 73 -16.35 9.97 8.57
CA LEU A 73 -15.80 8.71 8.04
C LEU A 73 -14.60 8.24 8.86
N ARG A 74 -13.68 9.13 9.24
CA ARG A 74 -12.48 8.80 10.01
C ARG A 74 -12.76 8.26 11.41
N ALA A 75 -13.96 8.45 11.95
CA ALA A 75 -14.38 7.80 13.18
C ALA A 75 -14.52 6.26 13.02
N PHE A 76 -14.87 5.80 11.81
CA PHE A 76 -15.08 4.38 11.48
C PHE A 76 -13.95 3.79 10.64
N ASP A 77 -13.37 4.59 9.75
CA ASP A 77 -12.37 4.16 8.76
C ASP A 77 -11.15 5.10 8.74
N LYS A 78 -10.09 4.66 9.39
CA LYS A 78 -8.81 5.39 9.45
C LYS A 78 -7.84 5.02 8.32
N VAL A 79 -8.20 4.06 7.47
CA VAL A 79 -7.25 3.39 6.56
C VAL A 79 -7.57 3.66 5.09
N THR A 80 -8.84 3.67 4.70
CA THR A 80 -9.22 3.86 3.30
C THR A 80 -8.71 5.22 2.78
N PRO A 81 -7.90 5.22 1.72
CA PRO A 81 -7.42 6.43 1.08
C PRO A 81 -8.59 7.31 0.63
N LEU A 82 -8.51 8.60 0.94
CA LEU A 82 -9.48 9.62 0.57
C LEU A 82 -8.79 10.72 -0.22
N VAL A 83 -9.37 11.10 -1.34
CA VAL A 83 -8.90 12.18 -2.21
C VAL A 83 -10.03 13.17 -2.40
N PHE A 84 -9.77 14.43 -2.08
CA PHE A 84 -10.72 15.47 -2.41
C PHE A 84 -10.62 15.87 -3.88
N VAL A 85 -11.78 16.02 -4.53
CA VAL A 85 -11.91 16.50 -5.91
C VAL A 85 -12.92 17.64 -5.88
N THR A 86 -12.48 18.91 -5.95
CA THR A 86 -13.34 20.05 -5.65
C THR A 86 -12.88 21.35 -6.34
N ASN A 87 -13.80 22.30 -6.50
CA ASN A 87 -13.50 23.65 -6.93
C ASN A 87 -12.87 24.53 -5.81
N LEU A 88 -12.92 24.06 -4.57
CA LEU A 88 -12.59 24.85 -3.38
C LEU A 88 -11.12 24.70 -2.96
N ALA A 89 -10.18 25.17 -3.79
CA ALA A 89 -8.73 25.08 -3.55
C ALA A 89 -8.28 25.61 -2.16
N ARG A 90 -9.01 26.58 -1.59
CA ARG A 90 -8.72 27.16 -0.26
C ARG A 90 -8.78 26.15 0.89
N PHE A 91 -9.46 25.04 0.72
CA PHE A 91 -9.60 24.00 1.74
C PHE A 91 -8.50 22.92 1.70
N ALA A 92 -7.54 23.00 0.79
CA ALA A 92 -6.47 22.01 0.67
C ALA A 92 -5.70 21.81 1.99
N VAL A 93 -5.46 22.88 2.75
CA VAL A 93 -4.80 22.80 4.06
C VAL A 93 -5.64 21.99 5.07
N ARG A 94 -6.96 22.14 5.06
CA ARG A 94 -7.85 21.41 5.96
C ARG A 94 -8.00 19.92 5.60
N GLY A 95 -7.65 19.53 4.38
CA GLY A 95 -7.59 18.11 3.99
C GLY A 95 -6.62 17.30 4.86
N TYR A 96 -5.57 17.91 5.41
CA TYR A 96 -4.66 17.25 6.34
C TYR A 96 -5.33 16.87 7.68
N GLU A 97 -6.35 17.62 8.13
CA GLU A 97 -7.06 17.35 9.39
C GLU A 97 -7.80 15.99 9.35
N VAL A 98 -8.16 15.54 8.15
CA VAL A 98 -8.87 14.27 7.92
C VAL A 98 -8.00 13.19 7.27
N ASP A 99 -6.68 13.37 7.28
CA ASP A 99 -5.70 12.47 6.68
C ASP A 99 -6.06 12.12 5.22
N ALA A 100 -6.40 13.17 4.44
CA ALA A 100 -6.63 13.01 3.02
C ALA A 100 -5.31 12.70 2.30
N LEU A 101 -5.34 11.73 1.39
CA LEU A 101 -4.17 11.29 0.64
C LEU A 101 -3.73 12.31 -0.40
N ASP A 102 -4.68 12.97 -1.05
CA ASP A 102 -4.42 14.00 -2.06
C ASP A 102 -5.62 14.96 -2.19
N PHE A 103 -5.40 16.05 -2.93
CA PHE A 103 -6.38 17.09 -3.17
C PHE A 103 -6.29 17.55 -4.63
N ILE A 104 -7.33 17.30 -5.41
CA ILE A 104 -7.41 17.61 -6.83
C ILE A 104 -8.38 18.78 -7.04
N VAL A 105 -7.88 19.84 -7.65
CA VAL A 105 -8.71 21.01 -7.97
C VAL A 105 -9.34 20.83 -9.33
N LYS A 106 -10.65 21.04 -9.42
CA LYS A 106 -11.40 21.08 -10.68
C LYS A 106 -11.07 22.37 -11.47
N PRO A 107 -11.11 22.38 -12.81
CA PRO A 107 -11.48 21.28 -13.68
C PRO A 107 -10.38 20.20 -13.78
N LEU A 108 -10.80 18.96 -13.99
CA LEU A 108 -9.89 17.81 -14.07
C LEU A 108 -9.14 17.81 -15.42
N ALA A 109 -7.90 18.29 -15.44
CA ALA A 109 -6.97 18.05 -16.53
C ALA A 109 -6.39 16.63 -16.42
N TYR A 110 -6.55 15.80 -17.45
CA TYR A 110 -6.20 14.38 -17.39
C TYR A 110 -4.72 14.15 -17.03
N GLU A 111 -3.81 14.94 -17.57
CA GLU A 111 -2.36 14.81 -17.31
C GLU A 111 -2.03 14.98 -15.81
N ASN A 112 -2.66 16.00 -15.19
CA ASN A 112 -2.50 16.22 -13.75
C ASN A 112 -3.17 15.11 -12.93
N PHE A 113 -4.36 14.67 -13.34
CA PHE A 113 -5.06 13.55 -12.73
C PHE A 113 -4.24 12.26 -12.81
N SER A 114 -3.71 11.91 -13.98
CA SER A 114 -2.89 10.71 -14.21
C SER A 114 -1.66 10.69 -13.31
N PHE A 115 -0.90 11.79 -13.25
CA PHE A 115 0.26 11.91 -12.38
C PHE A 115 -0.07 11.69 -10.89
N ARG A 116 -1.22 12.20 -10.42
CA ARG A 116 -1.67 11.98 -9.05
C ARG A 116 -2.12 10.54 -8.83
N MET A 117 -2.87 9.96 -9.78
CA MET A 117 -3.31 8.58 -9.71
C MET A 117 -2.15 7.59 -9.62
N ASP A 118 -1.02 7.83 -10.29
CA ASP A 118 0.19 7.01 -10.14
C ASP A 118 0.68 6.95 -8.68
N ARG A 119 0.63 8.07 -7.97
CA ARG A 119 0.99 8.12 -6.55
C ARG A 119 -0.05 7.44 -5.66
N ILE A 120 -1.33 7.67 -5.96
CA ILE A 120 -2.48 7.11 -5.24
C ILE A 120 -2.48 5.58 -5.37
N ILE A 121 -2.38 5.04 -6.59
CA ILE A 121 -2.34 3.60 -6.83
C ILE A 121 -1.14 2.96 -6.11
N ARG A 122 0.05 3.54 -6.23
CA ARG A 122 1.22 3.07 -5.47
C ARG A 122 0.98 3.08 -3.95
N ARG A 123 0.22 4.03 -3.43
CA ARG A 123 -0.12 4.09 -2.00
C ARG A 123 -1.14 3.03 -1.61
N ILE A 124 -2.15 2.79 -2.44
CA ILE A 124 -3.17 1.74 -2.26
C ILE A 124 -2.52 0.35 -2.32
N GLU A 125 -1.60 0.14 -3.28
CA GLU A 125 -0.88 -1.11 -3.44
C GLU A 125 0.10 -1.40 -2.30
N ARG A 126 0.56 -0.36 -1.61
CA ARG A 126 1.25 -0.50 -0.33
C ARG A 126 0.22 -0.89 0.73
N LYS A 127 -0.17 -2.18 0.75
CA LYS A 127 -0.94 -2.73 1.87
C LYS A 127 -0.28 -2.28 3.17
N PRO A 128 -1.04 -1.88 4.20
CA PRO A 128 -0.45 -1.67 5.51
C PRO A 128 0.33 -2.95 5.84
N ALA A 129 1.61 -2.80 6.11
CA ALA A 129 2.50 -3.93 6.31
C ALA A 129 1.90 -4.82 7.41
N ARG A 130 1.63 -6.08 7.10
CA ARG A 130 1.15 -7.05 8.08
C ARG A 130 2.09 -7.06 9.26
N LYS A 131 1.57 -6.99 10.47
CA LYS A 131 2.41 -7.15 11.66
C LYS A 131 2.77 -8.62 11.84
N VAL A 132 4.06 -8.89 11.86
CA VAL A 132 4.64 -10.21 12.14
C VAL A 132 4.93 -10.31 13.62
N ALA A 133 4.41 -11.35 14.28
CA ALA A 133 4.66 -11.60 15.69
C ALA A 133 5.95 -12.40 15.85
N ILE A 134 7.03 -11.75 16.26
CA ILE A 134 8.33 -12.39 16.52
C ILE A 134 8.42 -12.70 18.01
N ARG A 135 8.33 -13.99 18.36
CA ARG A 135 8.40 -14.44 19.76
C ARG A 135 9.85 -14.75 20.13
N THR A 136 10.42 -13.90 20.96
CA THR A 136 11.78 -14.06 21.53
C THR A 136 11.71 -14.45 23.00
N PRO A 137 12.82 -14.85 23.64
CA PRO A 137 12.88 -15.05 25.08
C PRO A 137 12.50 -13.80 25.90
N GLU A 138 12.70 -12.61 25.33
CA GLU A 138 12.46 -11.31 25.96
C GLU A 138 11.00 -10.85 25.82
N GLY A 139 10.20 -11.50 24.95
CA GLY A 139 8.81 -11.14 24.70
C GLY A 139 8.35 -11.33 23.26
N CYS A 140 7.15 -10.84 22.97
CA CYS A 140 6.58 -10.86 21.64
C CYS A 140 6.65 -9.47 21.01
N PHE A 141 7.38 -9.36 19.90
CA PHE A 141 7.53 -8.13 19.13
C PHE A 141 6.57 -8.16 17.94
N LEU A 142 5.71 -7.16 17.82
CA LEU A 142 4.81 -6.96 16.66
C LEU A 142 5.47 -6.01 15.66
N VAL A 143 6.15 -6.57 14.68
CA VAL A 143 6.95 -5.83 13.70
C VAL A 143 6.20 -5.76 12.37
N PRO A 144 6.07 -4.56 11.74
CA PRO A 144 5.58 -4.48 10.37
C PRO A 144 6.43 -5.33 9.43
N SER A 145 5.81 -6.12 8.54
CA SER A 145 6.54 -6.94 7.56
C SER A 145 7.45 -6.09 6.67
N SER A 146 7.04 -4.84 6.38
CA SER A 146 7.85 -3.86 5.64
C SER A 146 9.17 -3.51 6.30
N ASP A 147 9.27 -3.64 7.62
CA ASP A 147 10.45 -3.28 8.41
C ASP A 147 11.39 -4.47 8.62
N ILE A 148 10.93 -5.67 8.25
CA ILE A 148 11.79 -6.85 8.21
C ILE A 148 12.59 -6.80 6.89
N GLU A 149 13.90 -6.64 7.02
CA GLU A 149 14.80 -6.57 5.87
C GLU A 149 15.10 -7.97 5.32
N HIS A 150 15.51 -8.87 6.20
CA HIS A 150 15.74 -10.28 5.86
C HIS A 150 15.69 -11.16 7.11
N VAL A 151 15.57 -12.45 6.89
CA VAL A 151 15.61 -13.47 7.95
C VAL A 151 16.58 -14.55 7.52
N VAL A 152 17.49 -14.92 8.41
CA VAL A 152 18.39 -16.07 8.22
C VAL A 152 18.10 -17.14 9.27
N VAL A 153 18.20 -18.41 8.86
CA VAL A 153 18.03 -19.54 9.76
C VAL A 153 19.37 -20.24 10.01
N SER A 154 19.61 -20.61 11.26
CA SER A 154 20.70 -21.51 11.66
C SER A 154 20.11 -22.58 12.59
N GLY A 155 20.09 -23.83 12.13
CA GLY A 155 19.33 -24.89 12.81
C GLY A 155 17.83 -24.56 12.87
N HIS A 156 17.30 -24.45 14.09
CA HIS A 156 15.90 -24.07 14.36
C HIS A 156 15.75 -22.63 14.87
N ARG A 157 16.74 -21.77 14.66
CA ARG A 157 16.75 -20.38 15.09
C ARG A 157 16.62 -19.45 13.89
N LEU A 158 15.53 -18.69 13.84
CA LEU A 158 15.29 -17.63 12.88
C LEU A 158 15.82 -16.32 13.46
N SER A 159 16.71 -15.67 12.71
CA SER A 159 17.35 -14.40 13.07
C SER A 159 16.86 -13.32 12.11
N TYR A 160 16.08 -12.37 12.61
CA TYR A 160 15.45 -11.29 11.86
C TYR A 160 16.30 -10.03 11.92
N ARG A 161 16.64 -9.47 10.77
CA ARG A 161 17.13 -8.09 10.67
C ARG A 161 15.94 -7.17 10.47
N VAL A 162 15.69 -6.29 11.44
CA VAL A 162 14.55 -5.38 11.48
C VAL A 162 15.05 -3.95 11.54
N ILE A 163 14.44 -3.07 10.75
CA ILE A 163 14.75 -1.64 10.73
C ILE A 163 14.32 -1.02 12.08
N GLY A 164 15.16 -0.15 12.62
CA GLY A 164 14.91 0.47 13.92
C GLY A 164 15.28 -0.38 15.14
N TYR A 165 15.85 -1.58 14.89
CA TYR A 165 16.40 -2.42 15.95
C TYR A 165 17.92 -2.60 15.75
N ASP A 166 18.70 -2.27 16.76
CA ASP A 166 20.17 -2.42 16.70
C ASP A 166 20.57 -3.90 16.65
N ASN A 167 19.91 -4.72 17.44
CA ASN A 167 20.14 -6.16 17.54
C ASN A 167 19.13 -6.94 16.69
N ARG A 168 19.54 -8.12 16.23
CA ARG A 168 18.63 -9.06 15.56
C ARG A 168 17.64 -9.65 16.58
N LEU A 169 16.37 -9.70 16.18
CA LEU A 169 15.38 -10.47 16.92
C LEU A 169 15.54 -11.95 16.56
N VAL A 170 15.52 -12.81 17.58
CA VAL A 170 15.75 -14.25 17.39
C VAL A 170 14.56 -15.05 17.93
N SER A 171 13.95 -15.88 17.08
CA SER A 171 12.89 -16.79 17.48
C SER A 171 13.24 -18.25 17.11
N ARG A 172 12.52 -19.20 17.69
CA ARG A 172 12.54 -20.58 17.22
C ARG A 172 11.55 -20.74 16.07
N GLY A 173 11.91 -21.51 15.04
CA GLY A 173 11.03 -21.75 13.91
C GLY A 173 11.74 -22.33 12.70
N SER A 174 10.97 -22.49 11.64
CA SER A 174 11.42 -22.96 10.34
C SER A 174 11.27 -21.86 9.30
N ILE A 175 12.31 -21.68 8.49
CA ILE A 175 12.26 -20.70 7.38
C ILE A 175 11.18 -21.07 6.34
N ARG A 176 10.81 -22.34 6.23
CA ARG A 176 9.75 -22.82 5.34
C ARG A 176 8.36 -22.40 5.84
N GLU A 177 8.12 -22.51 7.15
CA GLU A 177 6.88 -22.04 7.77
C GLU A 177 6.76 -20.53 7.65
N LEU A 178 7.86 -19.80 7.92
CA LEU A 178 7.92 -18.35 7.77
C LEU A 178 7.70 -17.91 6.30
N GLU A 179 8.29 -18.61 5.32
CA GLU A 179 8.08 -18.35 3.89
C GLU A 179 6.58 -18.48 3.54
N HIS A 180 5.90 -19.48 4.09
CA HIS A 180 4.47 -19.68 3.89
C HIS A 180 3.65 -18.60 4.61
N GLU A 181 4.03 -18.25 5.83
CA GLU A 181 3.37 -17.18 6.59
C GLU A 181 3.47 -15.82 5.91
N LEU A 182 4.61 -15.53 5.27
CA LEU A 182 4.90 -14.27 4.56
C LEU A 182 4.63 -14.34 3.05
N ALA A 183 3.93 -15.34 2.56
CA ALA A 183 3.69 -15.53 1.12
C ALA A 183 3.01 -14.31 0.46
N ASP A 184 2.05 -13.68 1.15
CA ASP A 184 1.32 -12.49 0.68
C ASP A 184 2.16 -11.20 0.75
N GLU A 185 3.28 -11.22 1.51
CA GLU A 185 4.15 -10.06 1.77
C GLU A 185 5.32 -9.95 0.78
N ARG A 186 5.30 -10.76 -0.28
CA ARG A 186 6.30 -10.78 -1.37
C ARG A 186 7.73 -11.07 -0.92
N PHE A 187 7.94 -11.70 0.23
CA PHE A 187 9.27 -12.15 0.62
C PHE A 187 9.80 -13.19 -0.37
N THR A 188 11.11 -13.14 -0.63
CA THR A 188 11.77 -14.03 -1.60
C THR A 188 12.82 -14.88 -0.91
N ARG A 189 12.69 -16.21 -1.03
CA ARG A 189 13.67 -17.13 -0.53
C ARG A 189 14.84 -17.28 -1.51
N ILE A 190 16.03 -16.85 -1.10
CA ILE A 190 17.22 -16.83 -1.95
C ILE A 190 18.15 -18.03 -1.72
N SER A 191 18.05 -18.67 -0.56
CA SER A 191 18.79 -19.89 -0.22
C SER A 191 17.97 -20.78 0.72
N ASN A 192 18.53 -21.92 1.13
CA ASN A 192 17.90 -22.75 2.16
C ASN A 192 17.88 -22.06 3.53
N GLU A 193 18.70 -21.05 3.73
CA GLU A 193 18.92 -20.38 5.02
C GLU A 193 18.46 -18.92 5.02
N ALA A 194 18.14 -18.32 3.87
CA ALA A 194 17.85 -16.89 3.78
C ALA A 194 16.54 -16.58 3.03
N LEU A 195 15.73 -15.75 3.66
CA LEU A 195 14.51 -15.14 3.15
C LEU A 195 14.67 -13.62 3.20
N ILE A 196 14.49 -12.92 2.09
CA ILE A 196 14.69 -11.47 1.99
C ILE A 196 13.41 -10.73 1.62
N ASN A 197 13.35 -9.45 2.01
CA ASN A 197 12.37 -8.50 1.50
C ASN A 197 12.97 -7.81 0.25
N PRO A 198 12.45 -8.05 -0.97
CA PRO A 198 12.97 -7.42 -2.18
C PRO A 198 12.92 -5.89 -2.17
N ALA A 199 11.96 -5.30 -1.45
CA ALA A 199 11.84 -3.84 -1.30
C ALA A 199 13.01 -3.22 -0.54
N ARG A 200 13.83 -4.03 0.15
CA ARG A 200 14.98 -3.63 0.98
C ARG A 200 16.32 -4.03 0.35
N VAL A 201 16.32 -4.38 -0.92
CA VAL A 201 17.53 -4.69 -1.66
C VAL A 201 18.12 -3.41 -2.24
N SER A 202 19.34 -3.05 -1.83
CA SER A 202 20.06 -1.89 -2.36
C SER A 202 20.83 -2.20 -3.64
N GLN A 203 21.27 -3.47 -3.82
CA GLN A 203 21.99 -3.89 -5.02
C GLN A 203 21.77 -5.37 -5.31
N LEU A 204 21.44 -5.68 -6.56
CA LEU A 204 21.35 -7.04 -7.08
C LEU A 204 22.62 -7.35 -7.89
N ARG A 205 23.26 -8.49 -7.58
CA ARG A 205 24.43 -9.02 -8.31
C ARG A 205 24.10 -10.39 -8.91
N ALA A 206 25.02 -10.91 -9.71
CA ALA A 206 24.85 -12.21 -10.36
C ALA A 206 24.66 -13.37 -9.38
N ASP A 207 25.29 -13.34 -8.21
CA ASP A 207 25.33 -14.44 -7.22
C ASP A 207 24.84 -14.03 -5.83
N SER A 208 24.52 -12.76 -5.60
CA SER A 208 24.24 -12.21 -4.30
C SER A 208 23.33 -11.00 -4.36
N VAL A 209 22.76 -10.63 -3.22
CA VAL A 209 22.05 -9.37 -3.00
C VAL A 209 22.73 -8.61 -1.87
N ARG A 210 22.82 -7.28 -2.01
CA ARG A 210 23.18 -6.40 -0.92
C ARG A 210 21.89 -5.75 -0.37
N MET A 211 21.69 -5.85 0.91
CA MET A 211 20.56 -5.26 1.62
C MET A 211 20.84 -3.79 1.96
N GLU A 212 19.80 -3.03 2.35
CA GLU A 212 19.95 -1.62 2.77
C GLU A 212 20.88 -1.48 3.99
N SER A 213 20.89 -2.46 4.90
CA SER A 213 21.83 -2.53 6.03
C SER A 213 23.30 -2.69 5.61
N GLY A 214 23.56 -2.94 4.31
CA GLY A 214 24.90 -3.24 3.78
C GLY A 214 25.26 -4.72 3.83
N GLU A 215 24.45 -5.57 4.46
CA GLU A 215 24.69 -7.01 4.52
C GLU A 215 24.56 -7.67 3.15
N VAL A 216 25.44 -8.62 2.83
CA VAL A 216 25.45 -9.35 1.55
C VAL A 216 25.01 -10.79 1.78
N LEU A 217 23.96 -11.20 1.05
CA LEU A 217 23.39 -12.54 1.12
C LEU A 217 23.52 -13.24 -0.24
N TYR A 218 23.86 -14.51 -0.24
CA TYR A 218 24.18 -15.27 -1.46
C TYR A 218 23.04 -16.18 -1.88
N PHE A 219 22.83 -16.29 -3.20
CA PHE A 219 21.91 -17.27 -3.77
C PHE A 219 22.46 -18.69 -3.65
N SER A 220 21.62 -19.62 -3.20
CA SER A 220 21.95 -21.04 -3.41
C SER A 220 21.74 -21.42 -4.87
N ARG A 221 22.51 -22.41 -5.36
CA ARG A 221 22.39 -22.88 -6.75
C ARG A 221 20.96 -23.30 -7.11
N SER A 222 20.29 -23.99 -6.20
CA SER A 222 18.92 -24.49 -6.40
C SER A 222 17.84 -23.40 -6.40
N ARG A 223 18.06 -22.26 -5.73
CA ARG A 223 17.08 -21.18 -5.59
C ARG A 223 17.33 -19.99 -6.48
N LYS A 224 18.52 -19.84 -7.05
CA LYS A 224 18.96 -18.66 -7.80
C LYS A 224 17.99 -18.27 -8.91
N LYS A 225 17.60 -19.21 -9.78
CA LYS A 225 16.71 -18.93 -10.91
C LYS A 225 15.36 -18.39 -10.45
N ALA A 226 14.70 -19.11 -9.54
CA ALA A 226 13.40 -18.71 -9.00
C ALA A 226 13.45 -17.36 -8.24
N ALA A 227 14.53 -17.12 -7.49
CA ALA A 227 14.73 -15.87 -6.77
C ALA A 227 14.91 -14.68 -7.72
N LEU A 228 15.73 -14.82 -8.77
CA LEU A 228 15.93 -13.78 -9.78
C LEU A 228 14.64 -13.47 -10.54
N GLU A 229 13.85 -14.50 -10.90
CA GLU A 229 12.53 -14.31 -11.54
C GLU A 229 11.53 -13.59 -10.61
N ALA A 230 11.51 -13.91 -9.31
CA ALA A 230 10.67 -13.24 -8.33
C ALA A 230 11.08 -11.76 -8.16
N MET A 231 12.39 -11.48 -8.10
CA MET A 231 12.90 -10.11 -8.01
C MET A 231 12.65 -9.31 -9.29
N ALA A 232 12.78 -9.91 -10.48
CA ALA A 232 12.46 -9.25 -11.74
C ALA A 232 10.98 -8.87 -11.81
N ARG A 233 10.07 -9.74 -11.34
CA ARG A 233 8.64 -9.42 -11.24
C ARG A 233 8.37 -8.27 -10.26
N PHE A 234 9.10 -8.23 -9.16
CA PHE A 234 8.98 -7.14 -8.20
C PHE A 234 9.45 -5.80 -8.80
N LEU A 235 10.59 -5.78 -9.49
CA LEU A 235 11.14 -4.59 -10.15
C LEU A 235 10.30 -4.17 -11.36
N GLY A 236 9.77 -5.12 -12.16
CA GLY A 236 8.88 -4.82 -13.31
C GLY A 236 7.49 -4.34 -12.91
N ALA A 237 7.04 -4.64 -11.69
CA ALA A 237 5.80 -4.08 -11.13
C ALA A 237 6.01 -2.69 -10.48
N SER A 238 7.27 -2.22 -10.40
CA SER A 238 7.67 -0.95 -9.77
C SER A 238 8.07 0.10 -10.82
N GLN A 239 7.96 -0.20 -12.12
CA GLN A 239 8.06 0.71 -13.26
C GLN A 239 6.66 0.93 -13.84
#